data_7b272c74b96dde0179f33318ae34f15b
#
_entry.id   7b272c74b96dde0179f33318ae34f15b
#
_cell.length_a   1.000
_cell.length_b   1.000
_cell.length_c   1.000
_cell.angle_alpha   90.00
_cell.angle_beta   90.00
_cell.angle_gamma   90.00
#
_symmetry.space_group_name_H-M   'P 1'
#
loop_
_entity.id
_entity.type
_entity.pdbx_description
1 polymer ?
#
loop_
_entity_poly.entity_id
_entity_poly.type
_entity_poly.pdbx_seq_one_letter_code
_entity_poly.pdbx_strand_id
1 'polypeptide(L)'
;MSDNLEIHEWEIWHTYSTYLDCPGVDLHEGAASLVRSQVAECVISSTGRAYWQSDEQVAQGTFTVAVDDDTGQGIFKCTSDDKYSKMPAGFALEAMGQTARFVLAQRHTLGEEPSFADESIRAYLGKIVVVGTDCDQSTAELNLYPVLVVYQSGVLVLELRMIGPPAPTSLSDFIAYAVNLPRVRLTKALVNPGLARTTTAAYYLSSQVPFVSRFRYSWSQALHNLAVEQRTVELEDTDFSFRLSQWSGETDSFRSIALSIFHTCVYLITGPRSGLSFLLLGPKVPPRLGQFWSGRPHIHVIRFQDQRETAAENNELHAEAFYSILSRTPNLARALPQSLRLFEDYSAFVTASSSLWVWSKLGLKQEAHREDPNRGNFIYERQMLMELLEYGYMLHRGLYHRVENFQSTDQVMDVKRSVLDLRLRMRESSHSGEIRELLEAGWNALGLPTLVSEIDAGLALRESEMRSADSMRATRVGWVIAIVFGIVAIPGLADQVVTPAWHVMKMHPITDTDKMKLVAAGIASCFILAIVTLSLSLIPKRRRRS
;
A
#
# COMPACT_ATOMS: atom_id res chain seq x y z
N MET A 1 -26.87 -27.16 -16.00
CA MET A 1 -26.00 -27.59 -17.12
C MET A 1 -24.61 -26.95 -17.10
N SER A 2 -24.32 -26.04 -16.16
CA SER A 2 -23.03 -25.34 -16.07
C SER A 2 -21.91 -26.13 -15.38
N ASP A 3 -22.18 -27.26 -14.74
CA ASP A 3 -21.20 -28.01 -13.94
C ASP A 3 -20.11 -28.73 -14.76
N ASN A 4 -20.24 -28.79 -16.08
CA ASN A 4 -19.34 -29.57 -16.95
C ASN A 4 -18.29 -28.73 -17.69
N LEU A 5 -18.14 -27.43 -17.41
CA LEU A 5 -17.09 -26.63 -18.07
C LEU A 5 -15.73 -27.02 -17.52
N GLU A 6 -14.85 -27.48 -18.41
CA GLU A 6 -13.45 -27.75 -18.10
C GLU A 6 -12.56 -26.57 -18.52
N ILE A 7 -11.69 -26.13 -17.63
CA ILE A 7 -10.72 -25.06 -17.86
C ILE A 7 -9.36 -25.71 -18.06
N HIS A 8 -8.75 -25.48 -19.23
CA HIS A 8 -7.52 -26.14 -19.66
C HIS A 8 -6.27 -25.31 -19.40
N GLU A 9 -6.39 -23.96 -19.51
CA GLU A 9 -5.27 -23.06 -19.32
C GLU A 9 -5.78 -21.78 -18.64
N TRP A 10 -5.16 -21.44 -17.51
CA TRP A 10 -5.55 -20.27 -16.74
C TRP A 10 -4.38 -19.73 -15.91
N GLU A 11 -4.47 -18.44 -15.57
CA GLU A 11 -3.54 -17.76 -14.68
C GLU A 11 -4.32 -16.85 -13.74
N ILE A 12 -3.97 -16.87 -12.46
CA ILE A 12 -4.61 -16.02 -11.45
C ILE A 12 -3.53 -15.25 -10.68
N TRP A 13 -3.79 -13.96 -10.46
CA TRP A 13 -2.99 -13.10 -9.62
C TRP A 13 -3.83 -12.69 -8.41
N HIS A 14 -3.52 -13.27 -7.26
CA HIS A 14 -4.16 -12.88 -6.00
C HIS A 14 -3.46 -11.63 -5.46
N THR A 15 -4.13 -10.49 -5.58
CA THR A 15 -3.54 -9.19 -5.24
C THR A 15 -3.97 -8.76 -3.86
N TYR A 16 -2.99 -8.47 -3.02
CA TYR A 16 -3.13 -7.88 -1.71
C TYR A 16 -2.52 -6.50 -1.73
N SER A 17 -3.19 -5.52 -1.11
CA SER A 17 -2.67 -4.16 -1.08
C SER A 17 -2.83 -3.52 0.29
N THR A 18 -1.91 -2.63 0.64
CA THR A 18 -1.90 -1.88 1.89
C THR A 18 -1.09 -0.59 1.72
N TYR A 19 -1.03 0.22 2.75
CA TYR A 19 -0.21 1.43 2.78
C TYR A 19 0.52 1.57 4.11
N LEU A 20 1.63 2.30 4.11
CA LEU A 20 2.39 2.66 5.30
C LEU A 20 1.90 3.99 5.86
N ASP A 21 1.74 4.04 7.18
CA ASP A 21 1.44 5.28 7.89
C ASP A 21 2.73 6.09 8.14
N CYS A 22 3.52 6.30 7.08
CA CYS A 22 4.72 7.14 7.11
C CYS A 22 4.93 7.84 5.76
N PRO A 23 5.42 9.08 5.76
CA PRO A 23 5.77 9.76 4.52
C PRO A 23 7.11 9.26 3.97
N GLY A 24 7.16 9.00 2.68
CA GLY A 24 8.38 8.73 1.92
C GLY A 24 9.14 7.46 2.33
N VAL A 25 9.31 6.56 1.40
CA VAL A 25 10.13 5.35 1.53
C VAL A 25 11.40 5.55 0.71
N ASP A 26 12.57 5.27 1.28
CA ASP A 26 13.81 5.20 0.52
C ASP A 26 13.81 3.88 -0.27
N LEU A 27 13.42 3.97 -1.53
CA LEU A 27 13.28 2.80 -2.41
C LEU A 27 14.64 2.15 -2.72
N HIS A 28 15.72 2.92 -2.80
CA HIS A 28 17.05 2.40 -3.15
C HIS A 28 17.66 1.59 -2.01
N GLU A 29 17.67 2.16 -0.80
CA GLU A 29 18.15 1.44 0.39
C GLU A 29 17.23 0.25 0.69
N GLY A 30 15.92 0.41 0.50
CA GLY A 30 14.94 -0.65 0.63
C GLY A 30 15.20 -1.82 -0.32
N ALA A 31 15.46 -1.53 -1.61
CA ALA A 31 15.78 -2.53 -2.61
C ALA A 31 17.06 -3.31 -2.24
N ALA A 32 18.14 -2.60 -1.91
CA ALA A 32 19.39 -3.21 -1.49
C ALA A 32 19.22 -4.06 -0.21
N SER A 33 18.38 -3.62 0.73
CA SER A 33 18.09 -4.33 1.97
C SER A 33 17.32 -5.64 1.73
N LEU A 34 16.33 -5.64 0.82
CA LEU A 34 15.57 -6.83 0.45
C LEU A 34 16.46 -7.91 -0.18
N VAL A 35 17.38 -7.52 -1.06
CA VAL A 35 18.31 -8.46 -1.69
C VAL A 35 19.37 -8.94 -0.71
N ARG A 36 19.96 -8.03 0.09
CA ARG A 36 20.99 -8.37 1.10
C ARG A 36 20.48 -9.37 2.13
N SER A 37 19.23 -9.28 2.53
CA SER A 37 18.59 -10.22 3.45
C SER A 37 18.11 -11.51 2.79
N GLN A 38 18.33 -11.66 1.49
CA GLN A 38 17.87 -12.80 0.68
C GLN A 38 16.33 -12.99 0.71
N VAL A 39 15.58 -11.95 1.04
CA VAL A 39 14.11 -11.97 0.97
C VAL A 39 13.66 -11.84 -0.48
N ALA A 40 14.35 -10.98 -1.24
CA ALA A 40 14.14 -10.88 -2.68
C ALA A 40 15.39 -11.38 -3.44
N GLU A 41 15.18 -12.12 -4.50
CA GLU A 41 16.25 -12.58 -5.38
C GLU A 41 16.66 -11.49 -6.37
N CYS A 42 15.70 -10.66 -6.76
CA CYS A 42 15.91 -9.53 -7.65
C CYS A 42 14.93 -8.41 -7.31
N VAL A 43 15.41 -7.16 -7.36
CA VAL A 43 14.59 -5.96 -7.23
C VAL A 43 14.91 -5.00 -8.36
N ILE A 44 13.87 -4.50 -9.03
CA ILE A 44 14.02 -3.57 -10.15
C ILE A 44 13.18 -2.33 -9.87
N SER A 45 13.78 -1.16 -10.02
CA SER A 45 13.06 0.11 -9.85
C SER A 45 12.43 0.58 -11.16
N SER A 46 11.37 1.36 -11.06
CA SER A 46 10.74 2.02 -12.21
C SER A 46 11.68 3.01 -12.91
N THR A 47 12.74 3.45 -12.23
CA THR A 47 13.79 4.33 -12.79
C THR A 47 14.90 3.57 -13.52
N GLY A 48 14.76 2.23 -13.66
CA GLY A 48 15.72 1.41 -14.38
C GLY A 48 16.96 1.00 -13.57
N ARG A 49 16.89 1.03 -12.24
CA ARG A 49 17.93 0.42 -11.38
C ARG A 49 17.54 -1.01 -11.04
N ALA A 50 18.50 -1.92 -11.11
CA ALA A 50 18.33 -3.32 -10.74
C ALA A 50 19.30 -3.72 -9.62
N TYR A 51 18.83 -4.59 -8.73
CA TYR A 51 19.58 -5.15 -7.61
C TYR A 51 19.40 -6.65 -7.62
N TRP A 52 20.49 -7.41 -7.48
CA TRP A 52 20.44 -8.87 -7.43
C TRP A 52 21.54 -9.44 -6.56
N GLN A 53 21.40 -10.71 -6.18
CA GLN A 53 22.41 -11.42 -5.40
C GLN A 53 23.56 -11.88 -6.32
N SER A 54 24.80 -11.56 -5.95
CA SER A 54 26.02 -12.00 -6.63
C SER A 54 27.07 -12.39 -5.60
N ASP A 55 27.41 -13.68 -5.53
CA ASP A 55 28.47 -14.22 -4.64
C ASP A 55 28.42 -13.65 -3.21
N GLU A 56 27.27 -13.77 -2.51
CA GLU A 56 27.01 -13.26 -1.16
C GLU A 56 26.96 -11.72 -1.01
N GLN A 57 27.15 -10.97 -2.08
CA GLN A 57 27.03 -9.51 -2.10
C GLN A 57 25.85 -9.05 -2.94
N VAL A 58 25.35 -7.86 -2.64
CA VAL A 58 24.35 -7.20 -3.46
C VAL A 58 25.03 -6.53 -4.63
N ALA A 59 24.79 -7.05 -5.83
CA ALA A 59 25.15 -6.38 -7.07
C ALA A 59 24.07 -5.38 -7.46
N GLN A 60 24.47 -4.30 -8.11
CA GLN A 60 23.56 -3.30 -8.64
C GLN A 60 23.96 -2.92 -10.07
N GLY A 61 23.00 -2.44 -10.82
CA GLY A 61 23.25 -2.04 -12.19
C GLY A 61 22.10 -1.29 -12.83
N THR A 62 22.28 -0.94 -14.09
CA THR A 62 21.27 -0.26 -14.89
C THR A 62 20.52 -1.29 -15.74
N PHE A 63 19.21 -1.26 -15.64
CA PHE A 63 18.27 -2.08 -16.40
C PHE A 63 17.55 -1.20 -17.42
N THR A 64 17.65 -1.56 -18.69
CA THR A 64 16.99 -0.84 -19.78
C THR A 64 16.19 -1.80 -20.62
N VAL A 65 15.04 -1.33 -21.11
CA VAL A 65 14.18 -2.08 -22.02
C VAL A 65 14.08 -1.30 -23.31
N ALA A 66 14.33 -1.97 -24.42
CA ALA A 66 14.20 -1.41 -25.75
C ALA A 66 13.40 -2.37 -26.64
N VAL A 67 12.87 -1.87 -27.72
CA VAL A 67 12.32 -2.70 -28.80
C VAL A 67 13.38 -2.80 -29.87
N ASP A 68 13.67 -4.01 -30.32
CA ASP A 68 14.57 -4.25 -31.42
C ASP A 68 13.91 -3.76 -32.72
N ASP A 69 14.57 -2.85 -33.42
CA ASP A 69 14.03 -2.22 -34.64
C ASP A 69 13.84 -3.22 -35.78
N ASP A 70 14.65 -4.28 -35.81
CA ASP A 70 14.62 -5.28 -36.90
C ASP A 70 13.59 -6.36 -36.68
N THR A 71 13.41 -6.78 -35.43
CA THR A 71 12.50 -7.90 -35.04
C THR A 71 11.21 -7.46 -34.37
N GLY A 72 11.11 -6.22 -33.94
CA GLY A 72 9.98 -5.73 -33.12
C GLY A 72 9.92 -6.35 -31.72
N GLN A 73 10.95 -7.11 -31.32
CA GLN A 73 10.96 -7.82 -30.04
C GLN A 73 11.44 -6.91 -28.91
N GLY A 74 10.83 -7.09 -27.74
CA GLY A 74 11.33 -6.46 -26.53
C GLY A 74 12.63 -7.07 -26.06
N ILE A 75 13.69 -6.27 -26.07
CA ILE A 75 15.01 -6.63 -25.57
C ILE A 75 15.25 -5.89 -24.26
N PHE A 76 15.75 -6.59 -23.27
CA PHE A 76 16.26 -5.92 -22.08
C PHE A 76 17.76 -6.10 -21.96
N LYS A 77 18.42 -5.08 -21.41
CA LYS A 77 19.85 -5.08 -21.14
C LYS A 77 20.06 -4.71 -19.68
N CYS A 78 20.84 -5.52 -18.99
CA CYS A 78 21.34 -5.21 -17.67
C CYS A 78 22.85 -4.97 -17.74
N THR A 79 23.31 -3.87 -17.16
CA THR A 79 24.75 -3.57 -17.06
C THR A 79 25.10 -3.40 -15.60
N SER A 80 26.06 -4.20 -15.10
CA SER A 80 26.54 -4.06 -13.73
C SER A 80 27.37 -2.78 -13.55
N ASP A 81 27.15 -2.08 -12.44
CA ASP A 81 27.94 -0.92 -12.04
C ASP A 81 29.36 -1.35 -11.58
N ASP A 82 29.50 -2.59 -11.12
CA ASP A 82 30.77 -3.19 -10.71
C ASP A 82 31.25 -4.24 -11.71
N LYS A 83 32.47 -4.08 -12.18
CA LYS A 83 33.11 -5.00 -13.14
C LYS A 83 33.34 -6.41 -12.59
N TYR A 84 33.38 -6.57 -11.28
CA TYR A 84 33.63 -7.85 -10.62
C TYR A 84 32.36 -8.59 -10.24
N SER A 85 31.20 -7.94 -10.29
CA SER A 85 29.92 -8.58 -10.02
C SER A 85 29.50 -9.48 -11.17
N LYS A 86 29.07 -10.70 -10.85
CA LYS A 86 28.48 -11.60 -11.85
C LYS A 86 27.18 -11.02 -12.36
N MET A 87 26.96 -11.21 -13.66
CA MET A 87 25.71 -10.84 -14.32
C MET A 87 24.55 -11.65 -13.72
N PRO A 88 23.32 -11.11 -13.68
CA PRO A 88 22.16 -11.83 -13.21
C PRO A 88 21.96 -13.13 -13.98
N ALA A 89 21.65 -14.20 -13.26
CA ALA A 89 21.43 -15.53 -13.81
C ALA A 89 20.22 -16.19 -13.13
N GLY A 90 19.75 -17.30 -13.69
CA GLY A 90 18.64 -18.05 -13.12
C GLY A 90 17.39 -17.20 -12.92
N PHE A 91 16.82 -17.27 -11.74
CA PHE A 91 15.58 -16.57 -11.38
C PHE A 91 15.69 -15.04 -11.51
N ALA A 92 16.85 -14.45 -11.21
CA ALA A 92 17.04 -12.99 -11.37
C ALA A 92 16.91 -12.57 -12.84
N LEU A 93 17.43 -13.36 -13.77
CA LEU A 93 17.29 -13.11 -15.21
C LEU A 93 15.82 -13.26 -15.67
N GLU A 94 15.12 -14.26 -15.17
CA GLU A 94 13.68 -14.43 -15.42
C GLU A 94 12.87 -13.26 -14.89
N ALA A 95 13.15 -12.79 -13.67
CA ALA A 95 12.53 -11.62 -13.06
C ALA A 95 12.73 -10.35 -13.91
N MET A 96 13.92 -10.16 -14.47
CA MET A 96 14.20 -9.07 -15.39
C MET A 96 13.39 -9.19 -16.68
N GLY A 97 13.27 -10.38 -17.24
CA GLY A 97 12.41 -10.65 -18.39
C GLY A 97 10.94 -10.34 -18.11
N GLN A 98 10.43 -10.71 -16.94
CA GLN A 98 9.07 -10.36 -16.52
C GLN A 98 8.89 -8.84 -16.37
N THR A 99 9.86 -8.15 -15.75
CA THR A 99 9.82 -6.68 -15.64
C THR A 99 9.85 -6.02 -17.02
N ALA A 100 10.65 -6.52 -17.94
CA ALA A 100 10.67 -6.00 -19.30
C ALA A 100 9.30 -6.07 -19.95
N ARG A 101 8.57 -7.17 -19.78
CA ARG A 101 7.18 -7.31 -20.25
C ARG A 101 6.24 -6.29 -19.64
N PHE A 102 6.34 -6.01 -18.34
CA PHE A 102 5.56 -4.94 -17.68
C PHE A 102 5.90 -3.57 -18.27
N VAL A 103 7.17 -3.26 -18.46
CA VAL A 103 7.60 -1.97 -19.04
C VAL A 103 7.09 -1.82 -20.48
N LEU A 104 7.17 -2.87 -21.29
CA LEU A 104 6.63 -2.86 -22.65
C LEU A 104 5.13 -2.74 -22.67
N ALA A 105 4.44 -3.49 -21.79
CA ALA A 105 3.00 -3.39 -21.61
C ALA A 105 2.58 -1.97 -21.21
N GLN A 106 3.31 -1.33 -20.32
CA GLN A 106 3.07 0.05 -19.90
C GLN A 106 3.22 1.02 -21.08
N ARG A 107 4.32 0.91 -21.84
CA ARG A 107 4.56 1.76 -23.02
C ARG A 107 3.48 1.57 -24.09
N HIS A 108 3.11 0.34 -24.35
CA HIS A 108 2.06 0.03 -25.33
C HIS A 108 0.69 0.55 -24.91
N THR A 109 0.37 0.43 -23.61
CA THR A 109 -0.98 0.72 -23.10
C THR A 109 -1.14 2.21 -22.72
N LEU A 110 -0.15 2.80 -22.09
CA LEU A 110 -0.18 4.19 -21.58
C LEU A 110 0.67 5.16 -22.42
N GLY A 111 1.38 4.67 -23.43
CA GLY A 111 2.34 5.45 -24.21
C GLY A 111 3.67 5.65 -23.47
N GLU A 112 4.52 6.54 -23.98
CA GLU A 112 5.81 6.87 -23.38
C GLU A 112 5.67 7.81 -22.16
N GLU A 113 4.47 8.32 -21.92
CA GLU A 113 4.21 9.21 -20.80
C GLU A 113 4.28 8.47 -19.46
N PRO A 114 4.75 9.14 -18.40
CA PRO A 114 4.84 8.54 -17.09
C PRO A 114 3.46 8.12 -16.59
N SER A 115 3.39 6.96 -15.97
CA SER A 115 2.21 6.51 -15.23
C SER A 115 1.83 7.55 -14.16
N PHE A 116 0.56 7.61 -13.80
CA PHE A 116 0.13 8.42 -12.64
C PHE A 116 0.68 7.90 -11.31
N ALA A 117 1.22 6.68 -11.28
CA ALA A 117 1.87 6.11 -10.11
C ALA A 117 3.22 6.78 -9.83
N ASP A 118 3.58 6.84 -8.55
CA ASP A 118 4.89 7.30 -8.11
C ASP A 118 6.00 6.33 -8.53
N GLU A 119 7.25 6.74 -8.29
CA GLU A 119 8.38 5.83 -8.36
C GLU A 119 8.13 4.58 -7.51
N SER A 120 8.56 3.43 -8.02
CA SER A 120 8.34 2.15 -7.37
C SER A 120 9.54 1.22 -7.56
N ILE A 121 9.60 0.21 -6.69
CA ILE A 121 10.43 -0.96 -6.85
C ILE A 121 9.56 -2.20 -6.96
N ARG A 122 9.94 -3.12 -7.82
CA ARG A 122 9.33 -4.43 -8.01
C ARG A 122 10.28 -5.49 -7.50
N ALA A 123 9.92 -6.15 -6.40
CA ALA A 123 10.72 -7.16 -5.72
C ALA A 123 10.17 -8.56 -6.01
N TYR A 124 10.99 -9.42 -6.54
CA TYR A 124 10.70 -10.83 -6.83
C TYR A 124 11.21 -11.68 -5.67
N LEU A 125 10.28 -12.28 -4.92
CA LEU A 125 10.59 -12.92 -3.63
C LEU A 125 10.92 -14.41 -3.75
N GLY A 126 11.01 -14.92 -4.96
CA GLY A 126 11.21 -16.33 -5.20
C GLY A 126 9.91 -17.14 -5.09
N LYS A 127 9.97 -18.41 -5.47
CA LYS A 127 8.83 -19.31 -5.46
C LYS A 127 8.42 -19.69 -4.04
N ILE A 128 7.12 -19.66 -3.77
CA ILE A 128 6.52 -20.21 -2.54
C ILE A 128 5.69 -21.44 -2.92
N VAL A 129 5.92 -22.56 -2.22
CA VAL A 129 5.07 -23.74 -2.35
C VAL A 129 4.16 -23.81 -1.15
N VAL A 130 2.86 -23.80 -1.38
CA VAL A 130 1.87 -23.93 -0.31
C VAL A 130 1.18 -25.27 -0.39
N VAL A 131 0.95 -25.86 0.78
CA VAL A 131 0.23 -27.12 0.92
C VAL A 131 -1.09 -26.82 1.61
N GLY A 132 -2.19 -27.11 0.92
CA GLY A 132 -3.55 -27.00 1.44
C GLY A 132 -4.13 -28.37 1.74
N THR A 133 -4.96 -28.46 2.77
CA THR A 133 -5.80 -29.64 3.02
C THR A 133 -7.23 -29.31 2.65
N ASP A 134 -7.80 -30.17 1.84
CA ASP A 134 -9.22 -30.16 1.54
C ASP A 134 -10.05 -30.84 2.65
N CYS A 135 -11.38 -30.66 2.58
CA CYS A 135 -12.34 -31.33 3.45
C CYS A 135 -12.18 -32.87 3.42
N ASP A 136 -11.72 -33.41 2.31
CA ASP A 136 -11.46 -34.83 2.10
C ASP A 136 -10.04 -35.29 2.49
N GLN A 137 -9.26 -34.45 3.17
CA GLN A 137 -7.86 -34.67 3.56
C GLN A 137 -6.88 -34.91 2.40
N SER A 138 -7.27 -34.62 1.17
CA SER A 138 -6.33 -34.61 0.06
C SER A 138 -5.40 -33.39 0.19
N THR A 139 -4.10 -33.59 0.03
CA THR A 139 -3.10 -32.52 0.05
C THR A 139 -2.85 -32.04 -1.37
N ALA A 140 -3.08 -30.78 -1.64
CA ALA A 140 -2.70 -30.16 -2.90
C ALA A 140 -1.52 -29.22 -2.69
N GLU A 141 -0.49 -29.36 -3.50
CA GLU A 141 0.64 -28.44 -3.56
C GLU A 141 0.41 -27.41 -4.65
N LEU A 142 0.55 -26.13 -4.29
CA LEU A 142 0.35 -25.01 -5.20
C LEU A 142 1.61 -24.15 -5.23
N ASN A 143 2.03 -23.82 -6.44
CA ASN A 143 3.18 -22.95 -6.67
C ASN A 143 2.72 -21.50 -6.82
N LEU A 144 3.28 -20.62 -6.00
CA LEU A 144 3.05 -19.19 -6.03
C LEU A 144 4.35 -18.47 -6.38
N TYR A 145 4.22 -17.44 -7.17
CA TYR A 145 5.33 -16.57 -7.55
C TYR A 145 5.02 -15.15 -7.03
N PRO A 146 5.45 -14.83 -5.81
CA PRO A 146 5.16 -13.55 -5.19
C PRO A 146 6.01 -12.44 -5.79
N VAL A 147 5.34 -11.34 -6.15
CA VAL A 147 5.94 -10.09 -6.57
C VAL A 147 5.41 -8.98 -5.67
N LEU A 148 6.31 -8.25 -5.02
CA LEU A 148 5.94 -7.10 -4.19
C LEU A 148 6.33 -5.81 -4.91
N VAL A 149 5.35 -4.95 -5.13
CA VAL A 149 5.57 -3.60 -5.64
C VAL A 149 5.46 -2.62 -4.47
N VAL A 150 6.48 -1.79 -4.30
CA VAL A 150 6.54 -0.77 -3.25
C VAL A 150 6.66 0.58 -3.92
N TYR A 151 5.71 1.45 -3.65
CA TYR A 151 5.68 2.82 -4.16
C TYR A 151 6.27 3.80 -3.16
N GLN A 152 6.86 4.88 -3.66
CA GLN A 152 7.47 5.93 -2.83
C GLN A 152 6.45 6.58 -1.88
N SER A 153 5.20 6.67 -2.28
CA SER A 153 4.08 7.11 -1.43
C SER A 153 3.81 6.24 -0.21
N GLY A 154 4.42 5.05 -0.15
CA GLY A 154 4.21 4.06 0.90
C GLY A 154 3.09 3.06 0.60
N VAL A 155 2.50 3.08 -0.58
CA VAL A 155 1.58 2.02 -1.02
C VAL A 155 2.38 0.76 -1.34
N LEU A 156 1.86 -0.39 -0.93
CA LEU A 156 2.42 -1.71 -1.22
C LEU A 156 1.35 -2.57 -1.90
N VAL A 157 1.74 -3.23 -2.98
CA VAL A 157 0.92 -4.20 -3.70
C VAL A 157 1.68 -5.51 -3.79
N LEU A 158 1.14 -6.57 -3.22
CA LEU A 158 1.68 -7.93 -3.28
C LEU A 158 0.81 -8.76 -4.21
N GLU A 159 1.42 -9.29 -5.23
CA GLU A 159 0.81 -10.17 -6.20
C GLU A 159 1.31 -11.60 -5.99
N LEU A 160 0.41 -12.51 -5.72
CA LEU A 160 0.69 -13.94 -5.65
C LEU A 160 0.21 -14.58 -6.95
N ARG A 161 1.11 -14.69 -7.91
CA ARG A 161 0.84 -15.27 -9.22
C ARG A 161 0.76 -16.78 -9.12
N MET A 162 -0.29 -17.37 -9.69
CA MET A 162 -0.51 -18.80 -9.79
C MET A 162 -0.85 -19.17 -11.23
N ILE A 163 -0.17 -20.19 -11.75
CA ILE A 163 -0.38 -20.72 -13.10
C ILE A 163 -1.08 -22.07 -12.95
N GLY A 164 -2.10 -22.30 -13.75
CA GLY A 164 -2.84 -23.55 -13.73
C GLY A 164 -2.00 -24.79 -14.04
N PRO A 165 -2.35 -25.94 -13.49
CA PRO A 165 -1.72 -27.20 -13.86
C PRO A 165 -1.99 -27.52 -15.33
N PRO A 166 -1.17 -28.36 -15.97
CA PRO A 166 -1.38 -28.76 -17.36
C PRO A 166 -2.63 -29.63 -17.57
N ALA A 167 -3.18 -30.21 -16.49
CA ALA A 167 -4.39 -31.02 -16.55
C ALA A 167 -5.65 -30.12 -16.51
N PRO A 168 -6.72 -30.47 -17.25
CA PRO A 168 -7.99 -29.77 -17.18
C PRO A 168 -8.54 -29.75 -15.76
N THR A 169 -9.11 -28.60 -15.36
CA THR A 169 -9.72 -28.39 -14.05
C THR A 169 -11.22 -28.18 -14.23
N SER A 170 -12.04 -28.88 -13.44
CA SER A 170 -13.49 -28.65 -13.47
C SER A 170 -13.83 -27.22 -13.00
N LEU A 171 -14.94 -26.65 -13.48
CA LEU A 171 -15.37 -25.30 -13.06
C LEU A 171 -15.52 -25.20 -11.53
N SER A 172 -16.08 -26.22 -10.90
CA SER A 172 -16.27 -26.26 -9.45
C SER A 172 -14.95 -26.25 -8.69
N ASP A 173 -13.98 -27.06 -9.11
CA ASP A 173 -12.65 -27.13 -8.50
C ASP A 173 -11.86 -25.84 -8.78
N PHE A 174 -11.96 -25.31 -9.98
CA PHE A 174 -11.35 -24.04 -10.33
C PHE A 174 -11.83 -22.91 -9.40
N ILE A 175 -13.15 -22.81 -9.19
CA ILE A 175 -13.70 -21.80 -8.28
C ILE A 175 -13.29 -22.08 -6.84
N ALA A 176 -13.36 -23.32 -6.39
CA ALA A 176 -13.07 -23.67 -4.99
C ALA A 176 -11.60 -23.50 -4.63
N TYR A 177 -10.69 -24.03 -5.46
CA TYR A 177 -9.28 -24.18 -5.12
C TYR A 177 -8.34 -23.18 -5.78
N ALA A 178 -8.75 -22.58 -6.91
CA ALA A 178 -7.95 -21.56 -7.56
C ALA A 178 -8.46 -20.14 -7.27
N VAL A 179 -9.72 -19.84 -7.60
CA VAL A 179 -10.32 -18.50 -7.42
C VAL A 179 -10.53 -18.17 -5.94
N ASN A 180 -10.99 -19.13 -5.15
CA ASN A 180 -11.22 -18.98 -3.71
C ASN A 180 -10.03 -19.42 -2.85
N LEU A 181 -8.86 -19.54 -3.43
CA LEU A 181 -7.63 -19.91 -2.72
C LEU A 181 -7.43 -19.17 -1.38
N PRO A 182 -7.74 -17.86 -1.25
CA PRO A 182 -7.68 -17.18 0.04
C PRO A 182 -8.56 -17.79 1.15
N ARG A 183 -9.50 -18.66 0.83
CA ARG A 183 -10.37 -19.35 1.78
C ARG A 183 -9.93 -20.79 2.09
N VAL A 184 -8.96 -21.33 1.35
CA VAL A 184 -8.41 -22.66 1.58
C VAL A 184 -7.56 -22.64 2.84
N ARG A 185 -7.71 -23.65 3.68
CA ARG A 185 -6.87 -23.81 4.86
C ARG A 185 -5.51 -24.36 4.45
N LEU A 186 -4.46 -23.62 4.77
CA LEU A 186 -3.08 -24.01 4.51
C LEU A 186 -2.50 -24.74 5.72
N THR A 187 -1.73 -25.77 5.47
CA THR A 187 -1.04 -26.54 6.51
C THR A 187 0.44 -26.23 6.56
N LYS A 188 1.03 -25.88 5.42
CA LYS A 188 2.46 -25.64 5.29
C LYS A 188 2.71 -24.61 4.17
N ALA A 189 3.74 -23.81 4.33
CA ALA A 189 4.31 -23.00 3.24
C ALA A 189 5.82 -23.18 3.25
N LEU A 190 6.37 -23.56 2.10
CA LEU A 190 7.81 -23.64 1.84
C LEU A 190 8.24 -22.32 1.19
N VAL A 191 9.18 -21.65 1.80
CA VAL A 191 9.69 -20.36 1.35
C VAL A 191 11.21 -20.38 1.38
N ASN A 192 11.84 -19.45 0.68
CA ASN A 192 13.30 -19.34 0.73
C ASN A 192 13.80 -19.02 2.16
N PRO A 193 15.03 -19.44 2.51
CA PRO A 193 15.58 -19.28 3.87
C PRO A 193 15.66 -17.81 4.32
N GLY A 194 15.94 -16.88 3.41
CA GLY A 194 16.00 -15.45 3.71
C GLY A 194 14.64 -14.90 4.13
N LEU A 195 13.58 -15.25 3.37
CA LEU A 195 12.22 -14.85 3.70
C LEU A 195 11.77 -15.45 5.03
N ALA A 196 12.00 -16.74 5.27
CA ALA A 196 11.62 -17.41 6.51
C ALA A 196 12.29 -16.77 7.73
N ARG A 197 13.61 -16.61 7.70
CA ARG A 197 14.39 -16.00 8.81
C ARG A 197 13.95 -14.57 9.10
N THR A 198 13.81 -13.76 8.05
CA THR A 198 13.47 -12.35 8.20
C THR A 198 12.01 -12.16 8.64
N THR A 199 11.09 -12.97 8.12
CA THR A 199 9.67 -12.97 8.52
C THR A 199 9.54 -13.29 10.00
N THR A 200 10.21 -14.35 10.45
CA THR A 200 10.20 -14.79 11.84
C THR A 200 10.70 -13.69 12.78
N ALA A 201 11.81 -13.05 12.43
CA ALA A 201 12.38 -12.00 13.25
C ALA A 201 11.57 -10.69 13.21
N ALA A 202 11.00 -10.30 12.06
CA ALA A 202 10.14 -9.14 11.95
C ALA A 202 8.87 -9.29 12.80
N TYR A 203 8.26 -10.46 12.77
CA TYR A 203 7.09 -10.77 13.61
C TYR A 203 7.43 -10.67 15.10
N TYR A 204 8.50 -11.32 15.53
CA TYR A 204 8.94 -11.30 16.93
C TYR A 204 9.20 -9.88 17.43
N LEU A 205 9.95 -9.09 16.66
CA LEU A 205 10.28 -7.71 17.03
C LEU A 205 9.07 -6.76 17.01
N SER A 206 8.10 -6.98 16.14
CA SER A 206 6.95 -6.09 16.01
C SER A 206 5.83 -6.35 17.04
N SER A 207 5.59 -7.61 17.41
CA SER A 207 4.38 -7.99 18.13
C SER A 207 4.60 -8.54 19.54
N GLN A 208 5.72 -9.19 19.80
CA GLN A 208 5.88 -10.00 21.01
C GLN A 208 6.86 -9.44 22.04
N VAL A 209 7.77 -8.53 21.65
CA VAL A 209 8.81 -8.05 22.55
C VAL A 209 8.37 -6.79 23.29
N PRO A 210 8.27 -6.80 24.63
CA PRO A 210 8.05 -5.60 25.42
C PRO A 210 9.11 -4.52 25.13
N PHE A 211 8.71 -3.25 25.17
CA PHE A 211 9.58 -2.12 24.84
C PHE A 211 10.95 -2.17 25.52
N VAL A 212 11.00 -2.52 26.81
CA VAL A 212 12.25 -2.63 27.60
C VAL A 212 13.14 -3.77 27.12
N SER A 213 12.55 -4.87 26.65
CA SER A 213 13.30 -6.04 26.17
C SER A 213 13.87 -5.85 24.78
N ARG A 214 13.29 -4.94 23.97
CA ARG A 214 13.78 -4.64 22.61
C ARG A 214 15.20 -4.13 22.58
N PHE A 215 15.70 -3.52 23.64
CA PHE A 215 17.07 -3.07 23.76
C PHE A 215 18.11 -4.19 23.93
N ARG A 216 17.66 -5.39 24.26
CA ARG A 216 18.53 -6.54 24.58
C ARG A 216 18.63 -7.57 23.46
N TYR A 217 17.77 -7.50 22.44
CA TYR A 217 17.70 -8.53 21.40
C TYR A 217 18.40 -8.10 20.13
N SER A 218 19.39 -8.92 19.73
CA SER A 218 19.91 -8.95 18.36
C SER A 218 19.02 -9.84 17.48
N TRP A 219 19.16 -9.73 16.16
CA TRP A 219 18.51 -10.60 15.19
C TRP A 219 18.70 -12.09 15.47
N SER A 220 19.95 -12.51 15.73
CA SER A 220 20.26 -13.90 16.05
C SER A 220 19.57 -14.38 17.32
N GLN A 221 19.39 -13.50 18.29
CA GLN A 221 18.74 -13.81 19.56
C GLN A 221 17.22 -13.90 19.42
N ALA A 222 16.60 -13.08 18.55
CA ALA A 222 15.20 -13.19 18.19
C ALA A 222 14.89 -14.52 17.52
N LEU A 223 15.74 -14.95 16.57
CA LEU A 223 15.63 -16.25 15.90
C LEU A 223 15.82 -17.43 16.88
N HIS A 224 16.79 -17.31 17.79
CA HIS A 224 17.04 -18.34 18.81
C HIS A 224 15.83 -18.50 19.75
N ASN A 225 15.25 -17.42 20.22
CA ASN A 225 14.10 -17.45 21.11
C ASN A 225 12.85 -18.01 20.43
N LEU A 226 12.66 -17.75 19.15
CA LEU A 226 11.56 -18.34 18.38
C LEU A 226 11.73 -19.84 18.18
N ALA A 227 12.95 -20.32 18.01
CA ALA A 227 13.25 -21.74 17.98
C ALA A 227 12.97 -22.43 19.34
N VAL A 228 13.27 -21.74 20.45
CA VAL A 228 13.03 -22.23 21.81
C VAL A 228 11.54 -22.24 22.15
N GLU A 229 10.74 -21.29 21.63
CA GLU A 229 9.29 -21.23 21.85
C GLU A 229 8.49 -22.24 21.00
N GLN A 230 9.15 -23.22 20.39
CA GLN A 230 8.56 -24.31 19.59
C GLN A 230 7.72 -23.86 18.38
N ARG A 231 7.95 -22.67 17.89
CA ARG A 231 7.43 -22.26 16.57
C ARG A 231 8.31 -22.93 15.53
N THR A 232 7.94 -24.15 15.16
CA THR A 232 8.75 -25.04 14.34
C THR A 232 9.03 -24.42 12.97
N VAL A 233 10.24 -23.91 12.81
CA VAL A 233 10.87 -23.73 11.51
C VAL A 233 11.58 -25.05 11.24
N GLU A 234 11.01 -25.89 10.37
CA GLU A 234 11.66 -27.13 9.93
C GLU A 234 12.56 -26.77 8.75
N LEU A 235 13.82 -27.19 8.84
CA LEU A 235 14.77 -27.14 7.72
C LEU A 235 14.58 -28.45 6.93
N GLU A 236 14.09 -28.34 5.70
CA GLU A 236 14.18 -29.40 4.72
C GLU A 236 15.14 -28.96 3.63
N ASP A 237 16.30 -29.58 3.54
CA ASP A 237 17.43 -29.26 2.64
C ASP A 237 17.89 -27.81 2.75
N THR A 238 17.52 -26.95 1.79
CA THR A 238 17.86 -25.52 1.76
C THR A 238 16.67 -24.61 2.03
N ASP A 239 15.46 -25.18 2.14
CA ASP A 239 14.22 -24.44 2.32
C ASP A 239 13.73 -24.51 3.76
N PHE A 240 13.14 -23.40 4.24
CA PHE A 240 12.46 -23.38 5.52
C PHE A 240 10.98 -23.64 5.31
N SER A 241 10.44 -24.64 6.02
CA SER A 241 9.01 -24.76 6.19
C SER A 241 8.60 -24.24 7.55
N PHE A 242 7.48 -23.55 7.62
CA PHE A 242 6.90 -23.14 8.89
C PHE A 242 5.41 -23.46 8.91
N ARG A 243 4.91 -23.84 10.07
CA ARG A 243 3.49 -24.06 10.28
C ARG A 243 2.82 -22.72 10.51
N LEU A 244 1.95 -22.33 9.60
CA LEU A 244 1.24 -21.05 9.68
C LEU A 244 0.28 -20.99 10.88
N SER A 245 -0.26 -22.13 11.33
CA SER A 245 -1.17 -22.27 12.48
C SER A 245 -0.62 -21.74 13.80
N GLN A 246 0.68 -21.60 13.91
CA GLN A 246 1.33 -21.11 15.12
C GLN A 246 1.49 -19.58 15.15
N TRP A 247 1.13 -18.88 14.07
CA TRP A 247 1.44 -17.48 13.90
C TRP A 247 0.34 -16.53 14.32
N SER A 248 -0.92 -16.89 14.11
CA SER A 248 -2.01 -15.94 14.27
C SER A 248 -3.08 -16.34 15.29
N GLY A 249 -3.12 -17.59 15.71
CA GLY A 249 -4.27 -18.13 16.45
C GLY A 249 -5.56 -18.23 15.62
N GLU A 250 -5.53 -17.72 14.40
CA GLU A 250 -6.58 -17.84 13.39
C GLU A 250 -6.27 -18.96 12.41
N THR A 251 -7.24 -19.32 11.58
CA THR A 251 -7.05 -20.31 10.52
C THR A 251 -5.98 -19.86 9.54
N ASP A 252 -5.01 -20.72 9.27
CA ASP A 252 -3.94 -20.49 8.33
C ASP A 252 -4.49 -20.23 6.94
N SER A 253 -4.14 -19.10 6.39
CA SER A 253 -4.70 -18.62 5.15
C SER A 253 -3.64 -17.87 4.34
N PHE A 254 -3.94 -17.68 3.06
CA PHE A 254 -3.17 -16.78 2.20
C PHE A 254 -2.99 -15.38 2.76
N ARG A 255 -3.98 -14.91 3.52
CA ARG A 255 -3.90 -13.63 4.22
C ARG A 255 -2.74 -13.59 5.20
N SER A 256 -2.51 -14.68 5.93
CA SER A 256 -1.39 -14.78 6.89
C SER A 256 -0.04 -14.74 6.17
N ILE A 257 0.08 -15.41 5.01
CA ILE A 257 1.28 -15.35 4.17
C ILE A 257 1.50 -13.91 3.69
N ALA A 258 0.48 -13.28 3.12
CA ALA A 258 0.58 -11.91 2.62
C ALA A 258 0.96 -10.91 3.71
N LEU A 259 0.34 -11.00 4.89
CA LEU A 259 0.68 -10.16 6.06
C LEU A 259 2.13 -10.38 6.50
N SER A 260 2.60 -11.63 6.54
CA SER A 260 3.97 -11.97 6.91
C SER A 260 4.97 -11.37 5.92
N ILE A 261 4.70 -11.47 4.63
CA ILE A 261 5.52 -10.86 3.58
C ILE A 261 5.54 -9.33 3.74
N PHE A 262 4.39 -8.68 3.91
CA PHE A 262 4.34 -7.24 4.11
C PHE A 262 5.12 -6.79 5.34
N HIS A 263 4.94 -7.43 6.49
CA HIS A 263 5.68 -7.10 7.71
C HIS A 263 7.17 -7.25 7.53
N THR A 264 7.61 -8.32 6.87
CA THR A 264 9.02 -8.58 6.57
C THR A 264 9.61 -7.50 5.67
N CYS A 265 8.95 -7.22 4.56
CA CYS A 265 9.42 -6.24 3.58
C CYS A 265 9.41 -4.83 4.15
N VAL A 266 8.36 -4.44 4.88
CA VAL A 266 8.28 -3.14 5.55
C VAL A 266 9.40 -2.96 6.58
N TYR A 267 9.69 -4.00 7.35
CA TYR A 267 10.81 -3.95 8.30
C TYR A 267 12.14 -3.66 7.59
N LEU A 268 12.40 -4.31 6.46
CA LEU A 268 13.63 -4.12 5.68
C LEU A 268 13.69 -2.78 4.96
N ILE A 269 12.60 -2.38 4.32
CA ILE A 269 12.51 -1.15 3.52
C ILE A 269 12.62 0.09 4.41
N THR A 270 12.04 0.06 5.60
CA THR A 270 12.13 1.19 6.53
C THR A 270 13.46 1.26 7.27
N GLY A 271 14.35 0.34 7.01
CA GLY A 271 15.72 0.27 7.53
C GLY A 271 15.79 -0.15 9.00
N PRO A 272 16.26 -1.36 9.31
CA PRO A 272 16.59 -1.73 10.68
C PRO A 272 17.72 -0.83 11.17
N ARG A 273 17.64 -0.41 12.44
CA ARG A 273 18.76 0.31 13.06
C ARG A 273 19.96 -0.63 13.16
N SER A 274 21.13 -0.14 12.79
CA SER A 274 22.39 -0.88 12.89
C SER A 274 23.44 -0.10 13.71
N GLY A 275 24.47 -0.79 14.20
CA GLY A 275 25.59 -0.19 14.90
C GLY A 275 25.20 0.59 16.15
N LEU A 276 25.80 1.77 16.31
CA LEU A 276 25.64 2.60 17.51
C LEU A 276 24.19 3.06 17.73
N SER A 277 23.44 3.29 16.68
CA SER A 277 22.03 3.68 16.76
C SER A 277 21.13 2.55 17.28
N PHE A 278 21.44 1.30 16.95
CA PHE A 278 20.79 0.13 17.53
C PHE A 278 21.10 0.00 19.03
N LEU A 279 22.36 0.23 19.40
CA LEU A 279 22.83 0.10 20.77
C LEU A 279 22.21 1.16 21.70
N LEU A 280 22.04 2.39 21.21
CA LEU A 280 21.49 3.51 21.98
C LEU A 280 19.95 3.56 21.98
N LEU A 281 19.32 3.22 20.87
CA LEU A 281 17.89 3.45 20.66
C LEU A 281 17.08 2.15 20.54
N GLY A 282 17.74 0.99 20.58
CA GLY A 282 17.11 -0.32 20.35
C GLY A 282 16.64 -0.54 18.91
N PRO A 283 15.96 -1.66 18.62
CA PRO A 283 15.45 -1.95 17.30
C PRO A 283 14.42 -0.90 16.87
N LYS A 284 14.44 -0.54 15.59
CA LYS A 284 13.40 0.33 15.01
C LYS A 284 12.10 -0.45 14.93
N VAL A 285 11.04 0.10 15.48
CA VAL A 285 9.71 -0.46 15.29
C VAL A 285 9.27 -0.12 13.87
N PRO A 286 8.93 -1.11 13.05
CA PRO A 286 8.43 -0.83 11.70
C PRO A 286 7.15 0.02 11.78
N PRO A 287 6.88 0.87 10.80
CA PRO A 287 5.64 1.62 10.73
C PRO A 287 4.46 0.65 10.66
N ARG A 288 3.32 1.09 11.16
CA ARG A 288 2.11 0.28 11.10
C ARG A 288 1.64 0.19 9.66
N LEU A 289 1.23 -1.01 9.28
CA LEU A 289 0.46 -1.21 8.07
C LEU A 289 -0.92 -0.59 8.27
N GLY A 290 -1.40 0.10 7.25
CA GLY A 290 -2.75 0.60 7.19
C GLY A 290 -3.77 -0.52 7.01
N GLN A 291 -4.95 -0.16 6.54
CA GLN A 291 -5.98 -1.15 6.24
C GLN A 291 -5.47 -2.11 5.15
N PHE A 292 -5.58 -3.39 5.45
CA PHE A 292 -5.15 -4.45 4.57
C PHE A 292 -6.33 -4.98 3.74
N TRP A 293 -6.16 -4.99 2.43
CA TRP A 293 -7.16 -5.56 1.52
C TRP A 293 -6.99 -7.07 1.41
N SER A 294 -8.08 -7.82 1.47
CA SER A 294 -8.09 -9.28 1.65
C SER A 294 -7.98 -10.08 0.34
N GLY A 295 -7.03 -9.75 -0.52
CA GLY A 295 -6.75 -10.54 -1.72
C GLY A 295 -7.89 -10.60 -2.75
N ARG A 296 -7.71 -9.91 -3.86
CA ARG A 296 -8.62 -9.92 -4.99
C ARG A 296 -8.00 -10.73 -6.13
N PRO A 297 -8.65 -11.81 -6.61
CA PRO A 297 -8.15 -12.54 -7.74
C PRO A 297 -8.39 -11.75 -9.04
N HIS A 298 -7.32 -11.61 -9.83
CA HIS A 298 -7.36 -11.22 -11.22
C HIS A 298 -7.19 -12.46 -12.06
N ILE A 299 -8.24 -12.87 -12.75
CA ILE A 299 -8.41 -14.19 -13.30
C ILE A 299 -8.30 -14.13 -14.82
N HIS A 300 -7.38 -14.87 -15.40
CA HIS A 300 -7.27 -15.08 -16.84
C HIS A 300 -7.69 -16.52 -17.16
N VAL A 301 -8.81 -16.69 -17.84
CA VAL A 301 -9.25 -17.97 -18.42
C VAL A 301 -8.81 -17.97 -19.88
N ILE A 302 -7.73 -18.68 -20.18
CA ILE A 302 -7.05 -18.62 -21.46
C ILE A 302 -7.62 -19.65 -22.43
N ARG A 303 -7.73 -20.92 -21.96
CA ARG A 303 -8.32 -22.01 -22.75
C ARG A 303 -9.31 -22.79 -21.92
N PHE A 304 -10.44 -23.13 -22.51
CA PHE A 304 -11.51 -23.88 -21.86
C PHE A 304 -12.30 -24.68 -22.91
N GLN A 305 -13.08 -25.63 -22.42
CA GLN A 305 -13.92 -26.50 -23.24
C GLN A 305 -14.96 -25.68 -24.03
N ASP A 306 -15.20 -26.05 -25.26
CA ASP A 306 -16.17 -25.42 -26.17
C ASP A 306 -15.94 -23.92 -26.41
N GLN A 307 -14.69 -23.44 -26.25
CA GLN A 307 -14.29 -22.07 -26.54
C GLN A 307 -14.64 -21.69 -27.98
N ARG A 308 -15.30 -20.55 -28.16
CA ARG A 308 -15.76 -20.03 -29.44
C ARG A 308 -14.78 -19.07 -30.10
N GLU A 309 -15.07 -18.70 -31.35
CA GLU A 309 -14.21 -17.82 -32.13
C GLU A 309 -14.20 -16.40 -31.56
N THR A 310 -15.33 -15.89 -31.13
CA THR A 310 -15.48 -14.52 -30.61
C THR A 310 -15.81 -14.48 -29.13
N ALA A 311 -15.52 -13.35 -28.50
CA ALA A 311 -15.83 -13.11 -27.09
C ALA A 311 -17.36 -13.08 -26.85
N ALA A 312 -18.14 -12.52 -27.78
CA ALA A 312 -19.59 -12.47 -27.67
C ALA A 312 -20.22 -13.86 -27.66
N GLU A 313 -19.76 -14.75 -28.56
CA GLU A 313 -20.24 -16.15 -28.62
C GLU A 313 -19.89 -16.92 -27.32
N ASN A 314 -18.69 -16.69 -26.74
CA ASN A 314 -18.32 -17.29 -25.47
C ASN A 314 -19.22 -16.79 -24.33
N ASN A 315 -19.50 -15.48 -24.29
CA ASN A 315 -20.36 -14.88 -23.26
C ASN A 315 -21.80 -15.40 -23.36
N GLU A 316 -22.31 -15.60 -24.54
CA GLU A 316 -23.66 -16.15 -24.74
C GLU A 316 -23.75 -17.62 -24.29
N LEU A 317 -22.73 -18.42 -24.64
CA LEU A 317 -22.74 -19.86 -24.35
C LEU A 317 -22.44 -20.16 -22.87
N HIS A 318 -21.53 -19.43 -22.27
CA HIS A 318 -20.98 -19.72 -20.94
C HIS A 318 -21.27 -18.66 -19.88
N ALA A 319 -22.29 -17.80 -20.07
CA ALA A 319 -22.64 -16.69 -19.19
C ALA A 319 -22.71 -17.07 -17.70
N GLU A 320 -23.40 -18.20 -17.39
CA GLU A 320 -23.55 -18.67 -16.02
C GLU A 320 -22.21 -19.09 -15.39
N ALA A 321 -21.36 -19.78 -16.16
CA ALA A 321 -20.06 -20.22 -15.70
C ALA A 321 -19.13 -19.02 -15.42
N PHE A 322 -19.08 -18.05 -16.34
CA PHE A 322 -18.27 -16.83 -16.16
C PHE A 322 -18.78 -15.97 -15.02
N TYR A 323 -20.11 -15.89 -14.84
CA TYR A 323 -20.66 -15.19 -13.68
C TYR A 323 -20.31 -15.91 -12.37
N SER A 324 -20.32 -17.24 -12.36
CA SER A 324 -19.91 -18.04 -11.20
C SER A 324 -18.44 -17.82 -10.84
N ILE A 325 -17.54 -17.75 -11.82
CA ILE A 325 -16.13 -17.40 -11.61
C ILE A 325 -16.02 -15.97 -11.06
N LEU A 326 -16.65 -15.00 -11.68
CA LEU A 326 -16.61 -13.58 -11.32
C LEU A 326 -17.17 -13.32 -9.91
N SER A 327 -18.26 -14.01 -9.57
CA SER A 327 -18.88 -13.92 -8.24
C SER A 327 -18.19 -14.79 -7.18
N ARG A 328 -17.22 -15.61 -7.60
CA ARG A 328 -16.49 -16.54 -6.75
C ARG A 328 -17.42 -17.55 -6.04
N THR A 329 -18.54 -17.87 -6.66
CA THR A 329 -19.57 -18.74 -6.08
C THR A 329 -20.10 -19.68 -7.16
N PRO A 330 -19.96 -21.01 -6.98
CA PRO A 330 -20.48 -21.96 -7.95
C PRO A 330 -22.01 -21.87 -8.03
N ASN A 331 -22.55 -22.18 -9.21
CA ASN A 331 -23.98 -22.34 -9.45
C ASN A 331 -24.86 -21.09 -9.19
N LEU A 332 -24.31 -19.89 -9.41
CA LEU A 332 -25.07 -18.67 -9.29
C LEU A 332 -25.59 -18.21 -10.66
N ALA A 333 -26.87 -18.46 -10.92
CA ALA A 333 -27.53 -18.05 -12.17
C ALA A 333 -27.90 -16.57 -12.12
N ARG A 334 -27.04 -15.72 -12.66
CA ARG A 334 -27.31 -14.30 -12.92
C ARG A 334 -26.77 -13.90 -14.28
N ALA A 335 -27.31 -12.81 -14.82
CA ALA A 335 -26.80 -12.24 -16.05
C ALA A 335 -25.35 -11.75 -15.88
N LEU A 336 -24.51 -12.10 -16.83
CA LEU A 336 -23.13 -11.59 -16.90
C LEU A 336 -23.16 -10.07 -17.11
N PRO A 337 -22.31 -9.28 -16.44
CA PRO A 337 -22.18 -7.87 -16.71
C PRO A 337 -21.76 -7.62 -18.18
N GLN A 338 -21.96 -6.41 -18.67
CA GLN A 338 -21.42 -6.04 -19.97
C GLN A 338 -19.88 -6.10 -19.94
N SER A 339 -19.28 -6.67 -20.98
CA SER A 339 -17.82 -6.65 -21.14
C SER A 339 -17.33 -5.23 -21.34
N LEU A 340 -16.23 -4.89 -20.65
CA LEU A 340 -15.53 -3.61 -20.80
C LEU A 340 -14.61 -3.60 -22.03
N ARG A 341 -14.40 -4.76 -22.67
CA ARG A 341 -13.64 -4.89 -23.92
C ARG A 341 -14.54 -4.67 -25.11
N LEU A 342 -14.13 -3.78 -26.00
CA LEU A 342 -14.88 -3.46 -27.23
C LEU A 342 -14.59 -4.43 -28.38
N PHE A 343 -13.48 -5.16 -28.32
CA PHE A 343 -13.06 -6.10 -29.35
C PHE A 343 -13.44 -7.53 -28.98
N GLU A 344 -13.44 -8.42 -29.97
CA GLU A 344 -13.89 -9.81 -29.83
C GLU A 344 -12.77 -10.80 -29.47
N ASP A 345 -11.60 -10.30 -29.14
CA ASP A 345 -10.41 -11.10 -28.77
C ASP A 345 -10.51 -11.69 -27.35
N TYR A 346 -11.11 -10.98 -26.40
CA TYR A 346 -11.43 -11.46 -25.07
C TYR A 346 -12.56 -10.64 -24.44
N SER A 347 -13.15 -11.16 -23.37
CA SER A 347 -14.08 -10.41 -22.52
C SER A 347 -13.38 -9.95 -21.26
N ALA A 348 -13.71 -8.75 -20.79
CA ALA A 348 -13.19 -8.15 -19.58
C ALA A 348 -14.30 -7.74 -18.61
N PHE A 349 -14.22 -8.23 -17.39
CA PHE A 349 -15.17 -7.93 -16.33
C PHE A 349 -14.44 -7.52 -15.06
N VAL A 350 -14.87 -6.44 -14.41
CA VAL A 350 -14.31 -5.95 -13.17
C VAL A 350 -15.41 -5.73 -12.15
N THR A 351 -15.21 -6.28 -10.95
CA THR A 351 -16.11 -6.14 -9.80
C THR A 351 -15.32 -5.72 -8.56
N ALA A 352 -16.00 -5.46 -7.46
CA ALA A 352 -15.35 -5.19 -6.17
C ALA A 352 -14.55 -6.39 -5.63
N SER A 353 -14.93 -7.62 -6.00
CA SER A 353 -14.35 -8.85 -5.43
C SER A 353 -13.34 -9.56 -6.34
N SER A 354 -13.35 -9.28 -7.64
CA SER A 354 -12.54 -9.99 -8.64
C SER A 354 -12.50 -9.23 -9.96
N SER A 355 -11.56 -9.58 -10.82
CA SER A 355 -11.61 -9.28 -12.24
C SER A 355 -11.44 -10.56 -13.06
N LEU A 356 -12.05 -10.61 -14.22
CA LEU A 356 -12.08 -11.79 -15.08
C LEU A 356 -11.82 -11.39 -16.53
N TRP A 357 -10.84 -12.01 -17.15
CA TRP A 357 -10.56 -11.96 -18.59
C TRP A 357 -10.75 -13.34 -19.18
N VAL A 358 -11.66 -13.45 -20.14
CA VAL A 358 -11.98 -14.70 -20.84
C VAL A 358 -11.57 -14.57 -22.29
N TRP A 359 -10.59 -15.35 -22.69
CA TRP A 359 -10.05 -15.29 -24.05
C TRP A 359 -10.94 -15.99 -25.07
N SER A 360 -11.00 -15.46 -26.28
CA SER A 360 -11.61 -16.12 -27.42
C SER A 360 -10.54 -16.86 -28.26
N LYS A 361 -10.96 -17.70 -29.21
CA LYS A 361 -10.03 -18.27 -30.19
C LYS A 361 -9.36 -17.19 -31.04
N LEU A 362 -10.06 -16.10 -31.33
CA LEU A 362 -9.51 -14.95 -32.04
C LEU A 362 -8.35 -14.32 -31.23
N GLY A 363 -8.55 -14.12 -29.93
CA GLY A 363 -7.50 -13.59 -29.04
C GLY A 363 -6.28 -14.50 -28.98
N LEU A 364 -6.50 -15.82 -28.88
CA LEU A 364 -5.39 -16.79 -28.91
C LEU A 364 -4.60 -16.75 -30.24
N LYS A 365 -5.31 -16.61 -31.37
CA LYS A 365 -4.67 -16.47 -32.69
C LYS A 365 -3.87 -15.18 -32.80
N GLN A 366 -4.44 -14.07 -32.33
CA GLN A 366 -3.75 -12.79 -32.33
C GLN A 366 -2.46 -12.84 -31.48
N GLU A 367 -2.55 -13.42 -30.29
CA GLU A 367 -1.38 -13.58 -29.42
C GLU A 367 -0.33 -14.51 -30.01
N ALA A 368 -0.74 -15.58 -30.70
CA ALA A 368 0.17 -16.50 -31.38
C ALA A 368 0.84 -15.88 -32.61
N HIS A 369 0.19 -14.90 -33.25
CA HIS A 369 0.72 -14.20 -34.43
C HIS A 369 1.57 -12.98 -34.06
N ARG A 370 1.54 -12.54 -32.82
CA ARG A 370 2.56 -11.62 -32.32
C ARG A 370 3.89 -12.40 -32.36
N GLU A 371 4.80 -11.96 -33.23
CA GLU A 371 6.14 -12.57 -33.42
C GLU A 371 7.03 -12.47 -32.17
N ASP A 372 6.45 -12.04 -31.06
CA ASP A 372 7.12 -11.93 -29.78
C ASP A 372 7.23 -13.31 -29.12
N PRO A 373 8.45 -13.88 -28.95
CA PRO A 373 8.66 -15.12 -28.21
C PRO A 373 8.28 -15.00 -26.73
N ASN A 374 8.04 -13.79 -26.24
CA ASN A 374 7.55 -13.53 -24.89
C ASN A 374 6.01 -13.59 -24.86
N ARG A 375 5.44 -14.78 -25.08
CA ARG A 375 4.00 -15.03 -24.89
C ARG A 375 3.54 -14.48 -23.53
N GLY A 376 2.47 -13.71 -23.52
CA GLY A 376 1.87 -13.19 -22.31
C GLY A 376 1.88 -11.66 -22.19
N ASN A 377 2.12 -10.92 -23.25
CA ASN A 377 2.01 -9.46 -23.25
C ASN A 377 0.62 -9.00 -22.82
N PHE A 378 -0.47 -9.65 -23.27
CA PHE A 378 -1.82 -9.33 -22.86
C PHE A 378 -2.05 -9.52 -21.35
N ILE A 379 -1.55 -10.61 -20.78
CA ILE A 379 -1.66 -10.87 -19.34
C ILE A 379 -0.97 -9.76 -18.55
N TYR A 380 0.26 -9.40 -18.94
CA TYR A 380 1.01 -8.34 -18.26
C TYR A 380 0.38 -6.96 -18.45
N GLU A 381 -0.18 -6.65 -19.63
CA GLU A 381 -0.93 -5.41 -19.86
C GLU A 381 -2.12 -5.29 -18.91
N ARG A 382 -2.88 -6.35 -18.73
CA ARG A 382 -4.06 -6.36 -17.85
C ARG A 382 -3.66 -6.35 -16.38
N GLN A 383 -2.63 -7.10 -16.03
CA GLN A 383 -2.12 -7.10 -14.66
C GLN A 383 -1.57 -5.73 -14.27
N MET A 384 -0.85 -5.05 -15.14
CA MET A 384 -0.38 -3.69 -14.92
C MET A 384 -1.55 -2.72 -14.64
N LEU A 385 -2.65 -2.83 -15.39
CA LEU A 385 -3.84 -2.00 -15.13
C LEU A 385 -4.48 -2.31 -13.76
N MET A 386 -4.50 -3.57 -13.36
CA MET A 386 -5.02 -3.95 -12.05
C MET A 386 -4.10 -3.47 -10.92
N GLU A 387 -2.80 -3.50 -11.10
CA GLU A 387 -1.83 -2.94 -10.18
C GLU A 387 -2.02 -1.43 -9.99
N LEU A 388 -2.23 -0.69 -11.08
CA LEU A 388 -2.53 0.74 -11.04
C LEU A 388 -3.88 1.05 -10.38
N LEU A 389 -4.86 0.18 -10.56
CA LEU A 389 -6.16 0.29 -9.91
C LEU A 389 -6.04 0.12 -8.39
N GLU A 390 -5.29 -0.89 -7.94
CA GLU A 390 -5.01 -1.11 -6.52
C GLU A 390 -4.19 0.03 -5.91
N TYR A 391 -3.14 0.49 -6.62
CA TYR A 391 -2.35 1.64 -6.22
C TYR A 391 -3.22 2.87 -5.98
N GLY A 392 -4.03 3.27 -6.97
CA GLY A 392 -4.87 4.46 -6.87
C GLY A 392 -5.87 4.37 -5.71
N TYR A 393 -6.50 3.21 -5.51
CA TYR A 393 -7.41 2.99 -4.41
C TYR A 393 -6.71 3.08 -3.04
N MET A 394 -5.57 2.39 -2.86
CA MET A 394 -4.83 2.37 -1.59
C MET A 394 -4.21 3.72 -1.25
N LEU A 395 -3.77 4.48 -2.24
CA LEU A 395 -3.28 5.83 -2.02
C LEU A 395 -4.36 6.73 -1.43
N HIS A 396 -5.59 6.68 -1.97
CA HIS A 396 -6.72 7.43 -1.40
C HIS A 396 -7.09 6.93 0.00
N ARG A 397 -7.04 5.63 0.26
CA ARG A 397 -7.25 5.07 1.60
C ARG A 397 -6.22 5.60 2.60
N GLY A 398 -4.95 5.64 2.23
CA GLY A 398 -3.89 6.22 3.04
C GLY A 398 -4.11 7.72 3.32
N LEU A 399 -4.53 8.47 2.31
CA LEU A 399 -4.89 9.88 2.47
C LEU A 399 -6.08 10.07 3.42
N TYR A 400 -7.12 9.26 3.30
CA TYR A 400 -8.28 9.30 4.20
C TYR A 400 -7.88 9.16 5.68
N HIS A 401 -7.05 8.18 6.00
CA HIS A 401 -6.58 8.00 7.38
C HIS A 401 -5.68 9.12 7.88
N ARG A 402 -4.90 9.75 7.00
CA ARG A 402 -4.09 10.92 7.38
C ARG A 402 -4.95 12.13 7.73
N VAL A 403 -6.10 12.32 7.04
CA VAL A 403 -7.04 13.43 7.32
C VAL A 403 -7.49 13.45 8.78
N GLU A 404 -7.72 12.29 9.39
CA GLU A 404 -8.14 12.19 10.79
C GLU A 404 -7.06 12.65 11.79
N ASN A 405 -5.79 12.59 11.41
CA ASN A 405 -4.63 12.80 12.28
C ASN A 405 -3.97 14.17 12.13
N PHE A 406 -4.49 15.06 11.28
CA PHE A 406 -3.87 16.37 11.02
C PHE A 406 -3.87 17.29 12.24
N GLN A 407 -2.72 17.93 12.44
CA GLN A 407 -2.46 18.86 13.53
C GLN A 407 -2.20 20.31 13.06
N SER A 408 -1.96 20.53 11.77
CA SER A 408 -1.66 21.84 11.21
C SER A 408 -2.39 22.10 9.89
N THR A 409 -2.63 23.38 9.60
CA THR A 409 -3.24 23.82 8.34
C THR A 409 -2.37 23.47 7.13
N ASP A 410 -1.04 23.48 7.30
CA ASP A 410 -0.10 23.13 6.23
C ASP A 410 -0.26 21.68 5.80
N GLN A 411 -0.42 20.75 6.75
CA GLN A 411 -0.67 19.34 6.46
C GLN A 411 -1.97 19.14 5.66
N VAL A 412 -3.02 19.90 5.99
CA VAL A 412 -4.29 19.86 5.22
C VAL A 412 -4.05 20.33 3.79
N MET A 413 -3.29 21.42 3.62
CA MET A 413 -2.99 21.97 2.30
C MET A 413 -2.12 21.02 1.46
N ASP A 414 -1.15 20.38 2.07
CA ASP A 414 -0.27 19.42 1.39
C ASP A 414 -1.08 18.20 0.89
N VAL A 415 -2.02 17.70 1.69
CA VAL A 415 -2.88 16.60 1.23
C VAL A 415 -3.85 17.06 0.15
N LYS A 416 -4.43 18.26 0.26
CA LYS A 416 -5.27 18.81 -0.82
C LYS A 416 -4.51 18.87 -2.15
N ARG A 417 -3.25 19.34 -2.12
CA ARG A 417 -2.38 19.36 -3.30
C ARG A 417 -2.12 17.94 -3.83
N SER A 418 -1.78 17.01 -2.95
CA SER A 418 -1.52 15.60 -3.33
C SER A 418 -2.74 14.94 -3.97
N VAL A 419 -3.94 15.16 -3.42
CA VAL A 419 -5.19 14.64 -4.01
C VAL A 419 -5.47 15.27 -5.37
N LEU A 420 -5.26 16.58 -5.50
CA LEU A 420 -5.47 17.28 -6.77
C LEU A 420 -4.46 16.81 -7.82
N ASP A 421 -3.18 16.75 -7.47
CA ASP A 421 -2.11 16.29 -8.35
C ASP A 421 -2.36 14.85 -8.83
N LEU A 422 -2.74 13.95 -7.91
CA LEU A 422 -3.11 12.58 -8.27
C LEU A 422 -4.27 12.54 -9.27
N ARG A 423 -5.34 13.29 -9.02
CA ARG A 423 -6.50 13.35 -9.94
C ARG A 423 -6.10 13.88 -11.32
N LEU A 424 -5.24 14.88 -11.38
CA LEU A 424 -4.73 15.42 -12.65
C LEU A 424 -3.90 14.37 -13.39
N ARG A 425 -2.94 13.74 -12.73
CA ARG A 425 -2.12 12.67 -13.33
C ARG A 425 -2.97 11.49 -13.81
N MET A 426 -3.96 11.06 -13.03
CA MET A 426 -4.88 10.00 -13.44
C MET A 426 -5.70 10.38 -14.67
N ARG A 427 -6.09 11.66 -14.78
CA ARG A 427 -6.84 12.16 -15.94
C ARG A 427 -5.96 12.30 -17.19
N GLU A 428 -4.72 12.72 -17.02
CA GLU A 428 -3.76 12.95 -18.11
C GLU A 428 -3.18 11.64 -18.65
N SER A 429 -2.98 10.61 -17.80
CA SER A 429 -2.34 9.36 -18.17
C SER A 429 -3.24 8.36 -18.93
N SER A 430 -4.55 8.60 -19.03
CA SER A 430 -5.46 7.68 -19.70
C SER A 430 -5.73 8.11 -21.15
N HIS A 431 -4.92 7.63 -22.07
CA HIS A 431 -5.01 8.03 -23.49
C HIS A 431 -6.04 7.24 -24.28
N SER A 432 -6.29 5.95 -23.99
CA SER A 432 -7.32 5.19 -24.69
C SER A 432 -8.63 5.15 -23.91
N GLY A 433 -9.75 5.32 -24.60
CA GLY A 433 -11.08 5.30 -23.99
C GLY A 433 -11.36 4.00 -23.25
N GLU A 434 -10.93 2.85 -23.77
CA GLU A 434 -11.11 1.54 -23.16
C GLU A 434 -10.37 1.40 -21.82
N ILE A 435 -9.12 1.83 -21.75
CA ILE A 435 -8.31 1.77 -20.51
C ILE A 435 -8.95 2.65 -19.44
N ARG A 436 -9.38 3.82 -19.82
CA ARG A 436 -10.06 4.74 -18.93
C ARG A 436 -11.36 4.15 -18.41
N GLU A 437 -12.20 3.57 -19.28
CA GLU A 437 -13.45 2.91 -18.89
C GLU A 437 -13.18 1.75 -17.92
N LEU A 438 -12.16 0.95 -18.16
CA LEU A 438 -11.77 -0.16 -17.31
C LEU A 438 -11.31 0.31 -15.91
N LEU A 439 -10.46 1.33 -15.85
CA LEU A 439 -10.01 1.90 -14.57
C LEU A 439 -11.17 2.58 -13.83
N GLU A 440 -12.00 3.36 -14.51
CA GLU A 440 -13.18 4.01 -13.93
C GLU A 440 -14.18 2.96 -13.40
N ALA A 441 -14.46 1.90 -14.17
CA ALA A 441 -15.32 0.80 -13.73
C ALA A 441 -14.75 0.10 -12.49
N GLY A 442 -13.44 -0.16 -12.47
CA GLY A 442 -12.75 -0.76 -11.33
C GLY A 442 -12.80 0.12 -10.09
N TRP A 443 -12.49 1.40 -10.20
CA TRP A 443 -12.57 2.34 -9.09
C TRP A 443 -14.00 2.56 -8.59
N ASN A 444 -14.97 2.61 -9.47
CA ASN A 444 -16.39 2.66 -9.10
C ASN A 444 -16.79 1.39 -8.31
N ALA A 445 -16.37 0.23 -8.79
CA ALA A 445 -16.63 -1.04 -8.12
C ALA A 445 -15.98 -1.09 -6.71
N LEU A 446 -14.81 -0.49 -6.52
CA LEU A 446 -14.13 -0.35 -5.23
C LEU A 446 -14.72 0.74 -4.33
N GLY A 447 -15.64 1.56 -4.83
CA GLY A 447 -16.22 2.68 -4.09
C GLY A 447 -15.29 3.88 -3.94
N LEU A 448 -14.31 4.04 -4.83
CA LEU A 448 -13.37 5.17 -4.81
C LEU A 448 -14.07 6.54 -4.86
N PRO A 449 -15.13 6.77 -5.67
CA PRO A 449 -15.82 8.06 -5.66
C PRO A 449 -16.39 8.45 -4.30
N THR A 450 -16.93 7.48 -3.56
CA THR A 450 -17.41 7.69 -2.19
C THR A 450 -16.27 8.06 -1.26
N LEU A 451 -15.17 7.31 -1.31
CA LEU A 451 -13.97 7.57 -0.51
C LEU A 451 -13.39 8.97 -0.79
N VAL A 452 -13.35 9.39 -2.05
CA VAL A 452 -12.92 10.74 -2.45
C VAL A 452 -13.82 11.81 -1.85
N SER A 453 -15.14 11.61 -1.89
CA SER A 453 -16.11 12.53 -1.27
C SER A 453 -15.93 12.62 0.25
N GLU A 454 -15.65 11.49 0.91
CA GLU A 454 -15.37 11.45 2.34
C GLU A 454 -14.05 12.18 2.70
N ILE A 455 -13.01 12.03 1.86
CA ILE A 455 -11.75 12.79 2.01
C ILE A 455 -12.02 14.30 1.91
N ASP A 456 -12.75 14.74 0.89
CA ASP A 456 -13.07 16.15 0.67
C ASP A 456 -13.89 16.72 1.84
N ALA A 457 -14.88 15.99 2.33
CA ALA A 457 -15.67 16.37 3.50
C ALA A 457 -14.83 16.43 4.78
N GLY A 458 -13.97 15.44 5.00
CA GLY A 458 -13.04 15.39 6.13
C GLY A 458 -12.04 16.55 6.13
N LEU A 459 -11.48 16.87 4.97
CA LEU A 459 -10.57 18.01 4.79
C LEU A 459 -11.28 19.35 5.08
N ALA A 460 -12.52 19.54 4.59
CA ALA A 460 -13.31 20.73 4.85
C ALA A 460 -13.63 20.88 6.36
N LEU A 461 -13.99 19.79 7.01
CA LEU A 461 -14.25 19.79 8.46
C LEU A 461 -12.98 20.17 9.24
N ARG A 462 -11.85 19.56 8.94
CA ARG A 462 -10.57 19.85 9.62
C ARG A 462 -10.11 21.29 9.39
N GLU A 463 -10.27 21.81 8.18
CA GLU A 463 -9.97 23.20 7.89
C GLU A 463 -10.84 24.17 8.73
N SER A 464 -12.13 23.88 8.85
CA SER A 464 -13.04 24.68 9.68
C SER A 464 -12.69 24.63 11.17
N GLU A 465 -12.33 23.43 11.70
CA GLU A 465 -11.87 23.26 13.06
C GLU A 465 -10.58 24.04 13.36
N MET A 466 -9.61 23.98 12.44
CA MET A 466 -8.34 24.71 12.57
C MET A 466 -8.54 26.22 12.50
N ARG A 467 -9.32 26.72 11.54
CA ARG A 467 -9.66 28.15 11.47
C ARG A 467 -10.35 28.64 12.75
N SER A 468 -11.27 27.84 13.30
CA SER A 468 -11.91 28.15 14.58
C SER A 468 -10.91 28.19 15.73
N ALA A 469 -9.97 27.23 15.77
CA ALA A 469 -8.92 27.19 16.79
C ALA A 469 -7.96 28.39 16.67
N ASP A 470 -7.57 28.75 15.43
CA ASP A 470 -6.69 29.90 15.18
C ASP A 470 -7.38 31.21 15.48
N SER A 471 -8.68 31.35 15.16
CA SER A 471 -9.45 32.55 15.53
C SER A 471 -9.55 32.70 17.06
N MET A 472 -9.75 31.59 17.78
CA MET A 472 -9.72 31.59 19.25
C MET A 472 -8.34 31.94 19.81
N ARG A 473 -7.25 31.47 19.18
CA ARG A 473 -5.89 31.86 19.57
C ARG A 473 -5.63 33.33 19.31
N ALA A 474 -6.02 33.84 18.13
CA ALA A 474 -5.88 35.27 17.79
C ALA A 474 -6.67 36.15 18.76
N THR A 475 -7.91 35.74 19.11
CA THR A 475 -8.71 36.44 20.13
C THR A 475 -8.02 36.44 21.49
N ARG A 476 -7.45 35.31 21.93
CA ARG A 476 -6.70 35.24 23.19
C ARG A 476 -5.46 36.12 23.19
N VAL A 477 -4.67 36.10 22.10
CA VAL A 477 -3.53 37.00 21.94
C VAL A 477 -3.98 38.46 21.96
N GLY A 478 -5.08 38.79 21.27
CA GLY A 478 -5.69 40.13 21.33
C GLY A 478 -6.06 40.55 22.74
N TRP A 479 -6.66 39.68 23.55
CA TRP A 479 -6.95 39.93 24.96
C TRP A 479 -5.68 40.18 25.79
N VAL A 480 -4.63 39.38 25.60
CA VAL A 480 -3.37 39.54 26.31
C VAL A 480 -2.74 40.91 25.95
N ILE A 481 -2.73 41.27 24.67
CA ILE A 481 -2.24 42.56 24.22
C ILE A 481 -3.08 43.68 24.83
N ALA A 482 -4.41 43.59 24.80
CA ALA A 482 -5.30 44.58 25.37
C ALA A 482 -5.09 44.78 26.88
N ILE A 483 -4.82 43.68 27.62
CA ILE A 483 -4.51 43.74 29.06
C ILE A 483 -3.15 44.41 29.28
N VAL A 484 -2.11 44.09 28.49
CA VAL A 484 -0.79 44.72 28.59
C VAL A 484 -0.88 46.23 28.28
N PHE A 485 -1.57 46.61 27.22
CA PHE A 485 -1.81 48.03 26.92
C PHE A 485 -2.66 48.73 27.99
N GLY A 486 -3.65 48.03 28.54
CA GLY A 486 -4.43 48.51 29.66
C GLY A 486 -3.57 48.84 30.88
N ILE A 487 -2.63 47.95 31.25
CA ILE A 487 -1.69 48.17 32.35
C ILE A 487 -0.81 49.41 32.11
N VAL A 488 -0.29 49.54 30.88
CA VAL A 488 0.57 50.68 30.50
C VAL A 488 -0.20 51.99 30.50
N ALA A 489 -1.49 51.98 30.15
CA ALA A 489 -2.35 53.16 30.11
C ALA A 489 -2.83 53.64 31.50
N ILE A 490 -2.80 52.77 32.55
CA ILE A 490 -3.33 53.09 33.88
C ILE A 490 -2.71 54.37 34.49
N PRO A 491 -1.38 54.59 34.48
CA PRO A 491 -0.82 55.83 35.01
C PRO A 491 -1.36 57.08 34.31
N GLY A 492 -1.44 57.03 32.97
CA GLY A 492 -1.97 58.16 32.18
C GLY A 492 -3.45 58.45 32.47
N LEU A 493 -4.29 57.38 32.62
CA LEU A 493 -5.68 57.52 32.98
C LEU A 493 -5.85 58.05 34.41
N ALA A 494 -5.03 57.66 35.34
CA ALA A 494 -5.04 58.19 36.71
C ALA A 494 -4.79 59.69 36.74
N ASP A 495 -3.81 60.18 35.95
CA ASP A 495 -3.48 61.58 35.91
C ASP A 495 -4.45 62.42 35.07
N GLN A 496 -4.90 61.94 33.93
CA GLN A 496 -5.70 62.73 32.97
C GLN A 496 -7.21 62.68 33.25
N VAL A 497 -7.72 61.59 33.86
CA VAL A 497 -9.17 61.40 34.06
C VAL A 497 -9.54 61.37 35.55
N VAL A 498 -8.88 60.57 36.34
CA VAL A 498 -9.27 60.39 37.74
C VAL A 498 -8.92 61.60 38.58
N THR A 499 -7.79 62.24 38.39
CA THR A 499 -7.39 63.41 39.14
C THR A 499 -8.30 64.63 38.89
N PRO A 500 -8.64 65.01 37.63
CA PRO A 500 -9.61 66.07 37.37
C PRO A 500 -11.02 65.76 37.92
N ALA A 501 -11.52 64.53 37.74
CA ALA A 501 -12.83 64.11 38.27
C ALA A 501 -12.88 64.19 39.77
N TRP A 502 -11.84 63.82 40.47
CA TRP A 502 -11.71 63.92 41.93
C TRP A 502 -11.79 65.35 42.45
N HIS A 503 -11.16 66.29 41.71
CA HIS A 503 -11.24 67.72 42.01
C HIS A 503 -12.66 68.26 41.82
N VAL A 504 -13.36 67.86 40.77
CA VAL A 504 -14.77 68.27 40.50
C VAL A 504 -15.71 67.78 41.57
N MET A 505 -15.50 66.61 42.17
CA MET A 505 -16.35 66.06 43.26
C MET A 505 -16.08 66.70 44.61
N LYS A 506 -15.23 67.73 44.75
CA LYS A 506 -14.87 68.43 46.00
C LYS A 506 -14.39 67.49 47.11
N MET A 507 -13.75 66.43 46.77
CA MET A 507 -13.09 65.51 47.71
C MET A 507 -11.75 66.13 48.17
N HIS A 508 -11.19 65.57 49.25
CA HIS A 508 -9.88 66.00 49.75
C HIS A 508 -8.83 66.00 48.63
N PRO A 509 -7.83 66.93 48.66
CA PRO A 509 -6.79 66.95 47.65
C PRO A 509 -6.06 65.57 47.60
N ILE A 510 -5.99 65.01 46.43
CA ILE A 510 -5.31 63.74 46.20
C ILE A 510 -3.83 63.92 46.50
N THR A 511 -3.33 63.16 47.44
CA THR A 511 -1.91 63.10 47.72
C THR A 511 -1.20 62.18 46.70
N ASP A 512 0.10 62.38 46.50
CA ASP A 512 0.90 61.54 45.59
C ASP A 512 0.86 60.05 46.04
N THR A 513 0.70 59.81 47.34
CA THR A 513 0.54 58.50 47.91
C THR A 513 -0.79 57.82 47.52
N ASP A 514 -1.87 58.59 47.40
CA ASP A 514 -3.17 58.05 46.97
C ASP A 514 -3.21 57.76 45.49
N LYS A 515 -2.53 58.57 44.68
CA LYS A 515 -2.29 58.29 43.24
C LYS A 515 -1.51 56.99 43.06
N MET A 516 -0.40 56.82 43.79
CA MET A 516 0.39 55.60 43.74
C MET A 516 -0.40 54.34 44.16
N LYS A 517 -1.26 54.45 45.19
CA LYS A 517 -2.12 53.31 45.57
C LYS A 517 -3.14 52.97 44.52
N LEU A 518 -3.73 53.95 43.85
CA LEU A 518 -4.71 53.77 42.77
C LEU A 518 -4.07 53.12 41.53
N VAL A 519 -2.88 53.61 41.13
CA VAL A 519 -2.10 53.00 40.06
C VAL A 519 -1.68 51.58 40.41
N ALA A 520 -1.21 51.33 41.65
CA ALA A 520 -0.82 50.01 42.08
C ALA A 520 -2.00 49.03 42.12
N ALA A 521 -3.18 49.50 42.60
CA ALA A 521 -4.42 48.68 42.60
C ALA A 521 -4.90 48.35 41.18
N GLY A 522 -4.80 49.32 40.24
CA GLY A 522 -5.15 49.11 38.85
C GLY A 522 -4.23 48.10 38.16
N ILE A 523 -2.92 48.22 38.36
CA ILE A 523 -1.91 47.28 37.84
C ILE A 523 -2.15 45.88 38.45
N ALA A 524 -2.36 45.77 39.75
CA ALA A 524 -2.63 44.50 40.40
C ALA A 524 -3.92 43.81 39.86
N SER A 525 -4.98 44.57 39.64
CA SER A 525 -6.24 44.07 39.08
C SER A 525 -6.05 43.57 37.65
N CYS A 526 -5.33 44.30 36.81
CA CYS A 526 -5.02 43.87 35.46
C CYS A 526 -4.11 42.61 35.43
N PHE A 527 -3.16 42.54 36.38
CA PHE A 527 -2.26 41.36 36.50
C PHE A 527 -3.03 40.11 36.94
N ILE A 528 -3.97 40.24 37.86
CA ILE A 528 -4.87 39.18 38.28
C ILE A 528 -5.72 38.72 37.09
N LEU A 529 -6.31 39.63 36.36
CA LEU A 529 -7.11 39.33 35.16
C LEU A 529 -6.29 38.60 34.09
N ALA A 530 -5.05 39.02 33.89
CA ALA A 530 -4.10 38.39 32.97
C ALA A 530 -3.78 36.95 33.40
N ILE A 531 -3.52 36.70 34.70
CA ILE A 531 -3.24 35.38 35.24
C ILE A 531 -4.47 34.48 35.10
N VAL A 532 -5.68 34.96 35.42
CA VAL A 532 -6.91 34.20 35.29
C VAL A 532 -7.17 33.82 33.83
N THR A 533 -7.03 34.75 32.90
CA THR A 533 -7.19 34.46 31.47
C THR A 533 -6.13 33.51 30.92
N LEU A 534 -4.89 33.63 31.36
CA LEU A 534 -3.80 32.70 31.01
C LEU A 534 -4.06 31.29 31.57
N SER A 535 -4.46 31.22 32.83
CA SER A 535 -4.79 29.95 33.51
C SER A 535 -5.94 29.23 32.84
N LEU A 536 -7.00 29.94 32.49
CA LEU A 536 -8.14 29.40 31.73
C LEU A 536 -7.75 28.97 30.31
N SER A 537 -6.71 29.60 29.73
CA SER A 537 -6.20 29.25 28.43
C SER A 537 -5.32 27.99 28.43
N LEU A 538 -4.68 27.70 29.57
CA LEU A 538 -3.77 26.56 29.76
C LEU A 538 -4.51 25.28 30.20
N ILE A 539 -5.78 25.37 30.61
CA ILE A 539 -6.55 24.18 30.95
C ILE A 539 -6.78 23.39 29.65
N PRO A 540 -6.15 22.22 29.47
CA PRO A 540 -6.38 21.39 28.30
C PRO A 540 -7.85 20.95 28.36
N LYS A 541 -8.66 21.28 27.35
CA LYS A 541 -9.97 20.65 27.17
C LYS A 541 -9.73 19.15 27.11
N ARG A 542 -10.00 18.45 28.22
CA ARG A 542 -10.03 16.99 28.25
C ARG A 542 -10.93 16.55 27.10
N ARG A 543 -10.32 16.05 26.01
CA ARG A 543 -11.04 15.35 24.95
C ARG A 543 -11.78 14.20 25.64
N ARG A 544 -13.11 14.28 25.71
CA ARG A 544 -13.94 13.09 25.91
C ARG A 544 -13.66 12.17 24.73
N ARG A 545 -12.85 11.14 24.97
CA ARG A 545 -12.81 9.95 24.12
C ARG A 545 -14.15 9.25 24.35
N SER A 546 -15.05 9.34 23.38
CA SER A 546 -16.16 8.40 23.23
C SER A 546 -15.71 7.28 22.32
#